data_a05e0f246c0cb4d58a0c51a3989f4740
#
_entry.id   a05e0f246c0cb4d58a0c51a3989f4740
#
_cell.length_a   1.000
_cell.length_b   1.000
_cell.length_c   1.000
_cell.angle_alpha   90.00
_cell.angle_beta   90.00
_cell.angle_gamma   90.00
#
_symmetry.space_group_name_H-M   'P 1'
#
loop_
_entity.id
_entity.type
_entity.pdbx_description
1 polymer ?
#
loop_
_entity_poly.entity_id
_entity_poly.type
_entity_poly.pdbx_seq_one_letter_code
_entity_poly.pdbx_strand_id
1 'polypeptide(L)' 'MAEKELVICDECGSLFFKGSSKMMGLCPECAHILYGYPNCDHHFQNGRCVNCCWDGSESEYIKHLKKD' A
#
# COMPACT_ATOMS: atom_id res chain seq x y z
N MET A 1 20.10 -9.62 7.68
CA MET A 1 19.32 -8.77 8.10
C MET A 1 18.34 -8.33 7.17
N ALA A 2 17.20 -8.35 7.46
CA ALA A 2 16.18 -8.05 6.60
C ALA A 2 16.05 -6.63 6.43
N GLU A 3 16.28 -6.14 5.27
CA GLU A 3 16.15 -4.79 5.02
C GLU A 3 14.80 -4.56 4.50
N LYS A 4 14.12 -3.54 4.95
CA LYS A 4 12.83 -3.16 4.45
C LYS A 4 13.04 -2.25 3.28
N GLU A 5 13.07 -2.83 2.12
CA GLU A 5 13.31 -2.07 0.91
C GLU A 5 12.05 -1.32 0.53
N LEU A 6 12.17 -0.04 0.21
CA LEU A 6 11.03 0.77 -0.17
C LEU A 6 10.89 0.77 -1.69
N VAL A 7 9.66 0.62 -2.14
CA VAL A 7 9.37 0.69 -3.56
C VAL A 7 8.14 1.58 -3.73
N ILE A 8 7.89 2.00 -4.95
CA ILE A 8 6.78 2.90 -5.22
C ILE A 8 5.62 2.13 -5.80
N CYS A 9 4.43 2.36 -5.25
CA CYS A 9 3.22 1.73 -5.75
C CYS A 9 2.89 2.31 -7.13
N ASP A 10 2.66 1.44 -8.09
CA ASP A 10 2.33 1.89 -9.43
C ASP A 10 0.95 2.50 -9.53
N GLU A 11 0.07 2.22 -8.59
CA GLU A 11 -1.28 2.75 -8.67
C GLU A 11 -1.45 4.06 -7.91
N CYS A 12 -1.01 4.13 -6.66
CA CYS A 12 -1.23 5.33 -5.87
C CYS A 12 0.03 6.19 -5.70
N GLY A 13 1.17 5.67 -6.09
CA GLY A 13 2.41 6.43 -6.01
C GLY A 13 3.04 6.50 -4.63
N SER A 14 2.49 5.80 -3.66
CA SER A 14 3.04 5.82 -2.31
C SER A 14 4.21 4.86 -2.18
N LEU A 15 5.14 5.21 -1.32
CA LEU A 15 6.20 4.28 -0.99
C LEU A 15 5.63 3.20 -0.07
N PHE A 16 6.13 1.99 -0.20
CA PHE A 16 5.75 0.93 0.70
C PHE A 16 6.90 -0.07 0.82
N PHE A 17 6.89 -0.86 1.90
CA PHE A 17 7.92 -1.87 2.09
C PHE A 17 7.63 -3.03 1.14
N LYS A 18 8.66 -3.41 0.37
CA LYS A 18 8.48 -4.39 -0.67
C LYS A 18 7.86 -5.69 -0.16
N GLY A 19 8.24 -6.15 0.98
CA GLY A 19 7.72 -7.41 1.49
C GLY A 19 6.37 -7.32 2.16
N SER A 20 5.79 -6.11 2.26
CA SER A 20 4.52 -5.97 2.94
C SER A 20 3.32 -6.27 2.04
N SER A 21 3.54 -6.39 0.74
CA SER A 21 2.47 -6.62 -0.20
C SER A 21 2.67 -7.96 -0.89
N LYS A 22 1.59 -8.59 -1.26
CA LYS A 22 1.67 -9.84 -2.02
C LYS A 22 1.96 -9.58 -3.48
N MET A 23 1.78 -8.34 -3.95
CA MET A 23 2.05 -8.01 -5.34
C MET A 23 3.24 -7.11 -5.43
N MET A 24 4.11 -7.38 -6.40
CA MET A 24 5.18 -6.45 -6.68
C MET A 24 4.58 -5.27 -7.40
N GLY A 25 4.98 -4.09 -7.04
CA GLY A 25 4.52 -2.89 -7.71
C GLY A 25 3.26 -2.28 -7.16
N LEU A 26 2.54 -2.95 -6.25
CA LEU A 26 1.35 -2.39 -5.65
C LEU A 26 1.45 -2.49 -4.14
N CYS A 27 1.09 -1.41 -3.45
CA CYS A 27 1.08 -1.43 -2.01
C CYS A 27 -0.02 -2.37 -1.51
N PRO A 28 0.01 -2.78 -0.25
CA PRO A 28 -1.01 -3.70 0.25
C PRO A 28 -2.43 -3.19 0.09
N GLU A 29 -2.62 -1.89 0.24
CA GLU A 29 -3.96 -1.32 0.11
C GLU A 29 -4.46 -1.45 -1.32
N CYS A 30 -3.65 -1.08 -2.32
CA CYS A 30 -4.06 -1.18 -3.71
C CYS A 30 -4.23 -2.64 -4.12
N ALA A 31 -3.33 -3.50 -3.68
CA ALA A 31 -3.44 -4.92 -4.02
C ALA A 31 -4.71 -5.52 -3.44
N HIS A 32 -5.09 -5.09 -2.24
CA HIS A 32 -6.31 -5.57 -1.61
C HIS A 32 -7.54 -5.11 -2.40
N ILE A 33 -7.57 -3.84 -2.76
CA ILE A 33 -8.73 -3.29 -3.42
C ILE A 33 -8.87 -3.78 -4.85
N LEU A 34 -7.75 -3.85 -5.57
CA LEU A 34 -7.81 -4.21 -6.98
C LEU A 34 -7.89 -5.70 -7.22
N TYR A 35 -7.26 -6.49 -6.37
CA TYR A 35 -7.12 -7.93 -6.62
C TYR A 35 -7.57 -8.82 -5.46
N GLY A 36 -7.96 -8.24 -4.36
CA GLY A 36 -8.45 -9.03 -3.24
C GLY A 36 -7.41 -9.69 -2.38
N TYR A 37 -6.16 -9.29 -2.50
CA TYR A 37 -5.11 -9.85 -1.65
C TYR A 37 -5.27 -9.35 -0.23
N PRO A 38 -4.73 -10.05 0.76
CA PRO A 38 -4.80 -9.57 2.14
C PRO A 38 -4.19 -8.20 2.29
N ASN A 39 -4.87 -7.32 3.02
CA ASN A 39 -4.38 -5.98 3.24
C ASN A 39 -3.44 -5.96 4.45
N CYS A 40 -2.67 -4.90 4.56
CA CYS A 40 -1.82 -4.65 5.72
C CYS A 40 -2.71 -4.17 6.86
N ASP A 41 -2.32 -4.49 8.08
CA ASP A 41 -3.03 -4.00 9.25
C ASP A 41 -2.44 -2.60 9.51
N HIS A 42 -2.98 -1.61 8.86
CA HIS A 42 -2.41 -0.27 8.87
C HIS A 42 -2.42 0.36 10.24
N HIS A 43 -1.29 0.92 10.62
CA HIS A 43 -1.18 1.64 11.87
C HIS A 43 -0.34 2.88 11.58
N PHE A 44 -0.98 4.02 11.44
CA PHE A 44 -0.30 5.22 10.98
C PHE A 44 0.38 5.97 12.11
N GLN A 45 1.62 6.36 11.89
CA GLN A 45 2.35 7.23 12.79
C GLN A 45 3.13 8.18 11.93
N ASN A 46 3.05 9.46 12.24
CA ASN A 46 3.76 10.50 11.49
C ASN A 46 3.39 10.47 10.02
N GLY A 47 2.14 10.13 9.73
CA GLY A 47 1.66 10.17 8.36
C GLY A 47 1.93 8.93 7.54
N ARG A 48 2.52 7.89 8.13
CA ARG A 48 2.81 6.67 7.39
C ARG A 48 2.51 5.45 8.24
N CYS A 49 2.13 4.39 7.58
CA CYS A 49 1.88 3.12 8.27
C CYS A 49 3.21 2.53 8.73
N VAL A 50 3.29 2.13 10.00
CA VAL A 50 4.53 1.56 10.51
C VAL A 50 4.75 0.15 10.00
N ASN A 51 3.73 -0.49 9.47
CA ASN A 51 3.85 -1.88 9.00
C ASN A 51 4.21 -1.98 7.52
N CYS A 52 3.69 -1.11 6.69
CA CYS A 52 3.95 -1.18 5.26
C CYS A 52 4.49 0.12 4.67
N CYS A 53 4.51 1.19 5.46
CA CYS A 53 5.02 2.50 5.04
C CYS A 53 4.08 3.27 4.08
N TRP A 54 2.89 2.76 3.83
CA TRP A 54 1.92 3.45 2.98
C TRP A 54 1.49 4.73 3.68
N ASP A 55 1.39 5.81 2.93
CA ASP A 55 1.09 7.11 3.50
C ASP A 55 -0.38 7.51 3.35
N GLY A 56 -1.23 6.60 2.96
CA GLY A 56 -2.64 6.88 2.82
C GLY A 56 -3.03 7.42 1.45
N SER A 57 -2.10 7.49 0.52
CA SER A 57 -2.41 8.00 -0.80
C SER A 57 -3.29 7.04 -1.58
N GLU A 58 -4.16 7.59 -2.40
CA GLU A 58 -5.04 6.77 -3.23
C GLU A 58 -5.11 7.38 -4.61
N SER A 59 -5.13 6.54 -5.64
CA SER A 59 -5.32 7.04 -6.99
C SER A 59 -6.78 7.39 -7.18
N GLU A 60 -7.10 8.09 -8.26
CA GLU A 60 -8.49 8.40 -8.56
C GLU A 60 -9.27 7.12 -8.77
N TYR A 61 -8.68 6.12 -9.41
CA TYR A 61 -9.34 4.86 -9.65
C TYR A 61 -9.67 4.16 -8.33
N ILE A 62 -8.73 4.15 -7.40
CA ILE A 62 -8.96 3.54 -6.09
C ILE A 62 -10.05 4.28 -5.33
N LYS A 63 -10.06 5.61 -5.42
CA LYS A 63 -11.10 6.39 -4.75
C LYS A 63 -12.47 6.05 -5.30
N HIS A 64 -12.57 5.85 -6.60
CA HIS A 64 -13.83 5.45 -7.19
C HIS A 64 -14.28 4.07 -6.71
N LEU A 65 -13.35 3.14 -6.58
CA LEU A 65 -13.70 1.81 -6.12
C LEU A 65 -14.18 1.80 -4.68
N LYS A 66 -13.60 2.66 -3.87
CA LYS A 66 -13.98 2.72 -2.47
C LYS A 66 -15.29 3.43 -2.25
N LYS A 67 -15.71 4.28 -3.19
CA LYS A 67 -16.81 5.08 -2.99
C LYS A 67 -18.07 4.35 -3.22
N ASP A 68 -18.46 3.58 -3.53
CA ASP A 68 -19.66 3.01 -3.78
C ASP A 68 -20.59 2.81 -2.84
#